data_c671177b73f5e16535aaf4c09cd47d05
#
_entry.id   c671177b73f5e16535aaf4c09cd47d05
#
_cell.length_a   1.000
_cell.length_b   1.000
_cell.length_c   1.000
_cell.angle_alpha   90.00
_cell.angle_beta   90.00
_cell.angle_gamma   90.00
#
_symmetry.space_group_name_H-M   'P 1'
#
loop_
_entity.id
_entity.type
_entity.pdbx_description
1 polymer ?
#
loop_
_entity_poly.entity_id
_entity_poly.type
_entity_poly.pdbx_seq_one_letter_code
_entity_poly.pdbx_strand_id
1 'polypeptide(L)'
;MQNNINMNIAILGSAHPLRGGLAAFNERLAYQLQQQGHTVVIYSFSLQYPSFLFPGKTQFTDEPAPAELTIRTVVNSINPLNWLRVGRQMNKEKYDLIIVKYWLPFMGPALGAILRLARKNKHTRVVCIVDNIIPHEKRPGDKPFTKYFIKPVDAFVTMSRDVLRDVKTFTDKPAYFTPHPIYDSYNEALSKQEAAEKLKLDPSKKYLLFFGFIREYKGLDLLLEAMNDQRIRDAGIELIAAGEYYNKEVEANNNRIIEQHRLQDVVHLKTDFIPNSEVRYYFSAADLVVQPYKHATQSGITQIAFHFEKPMVVTNVGGLAEVVPDGKVGFIAEPEPRSIADAILRFFQPNSIPGLHQNILNEKKKYTWETFTKVMMEAVFGKPKP
;
A
#
# COMPACT_ATOMS: atom_id res chain seq x y z
N MET A 1 -9.83 -30.22 -13.39
CA MET A 1 -10.84 -29.51 -12.62
C MET A 1 -10.36 -29.49 -11.16
N GLN A 2 -9.80 -28.39 -10.65
CA GLN A 2 -9.48 -28.28 -9.23
C GLN A 2 -10.81 -28.19 -8.50
N ASN A 3 -11.07 -29.12 -7.57
CA ASN A 3 -12.19 -29.02 -6.63
C ASN A 3 -11.94 -27.74 -5.80
N ASN A 4 -12.54 -26.62 -6.21
CA ASN A 4 -12.58 -25.40 -5.40
C ASN A 4 -13.45 -25.71 -4.17
N ILE A 5 -12.80 -26.03 -3.05
CA ILE A 5 -13.50 -26.18 -1.76
C ILE A 5 -13.97 -24.75 -1.40
N ASN A 6 -15.28 -24.54 -1.39
CA ASN A 6 -15.86 -23.30 -0.90
C ASN A 6 -15.56 -23.19 0.62
N MET A 7 -14.87 -22.14 1.02
CA MET A 7 -14.50 -21.88 2.42
C MET A 7 -15.23 -20.64 2.95
N ASN A 8 -15.53 -20.66 4.26
CA ASN A 8 -15.96 -19.49 5.00
C ASN A 8 -14.72 -18.75 5.52
N ILE A 9 -14.48 -17.55 5.00
CA ILE A 9 -13.27 -16.78 5.29
C ILE A 9 -13.65 -15.49 6.02
N ALA A 10 -12.94 -15.17 7.10
CA ALA A 10 -13.01 -13.85 7.71
C ALA A 10 -11.73 -13.07 7.43
N ILE A 11 -11.84 -11.80 7.06
CA ILE A 11 -10.72 -10.86 7.02
C ILE A 11 -10.82 -9.96 8.25
N LEU A 12 -9.81 -9.97 9.12
CA LEU A 12 -9.73 -9.12 10.30
C LEU A 12 -8.76 -7.96 10.01
N GLY A 13 -9.30 -6.80 9.68
CA GLY A 13 -8.51 -5.64 9.26
C GLY A 13 -9.36 -4.46 8.83
N SER A 14 -8.70 -3.39 8.40
CA SER A 14 -9.36 -2.16 7.95
C SER A 14 -10.16 -2.39 6.68
N ALA A 15 -11.37 -1.84 6.63
CA ALA A 15 -12.23 -1.74 5.45
C ALA A 15 -13.21 -0.58 5.69
N HIS A 16 -14.08 -0.27 4.74
CA HIS A 16 -15.13 0.74 4.89
C HIS A 16 -15.79 0.70 6.30
N PRO A 17 -16.04 1.84 6.96
CA PRO A 17 -15.89 3.23 6.50
C PRO A 17 -14.47 3.81 6.65
N LEU A 18 -13.47 2.99 6.93
CA LEU A 18 -12.08 3.45 6.99
C LEU A 18 -11.51 3.64 5.58
N ARG A 19 -10.61 4.62 5.43
CA ARG A 19 -9.97 4.98 4.16
C ARG A 19 -8.49 4.58 4.11
N GLY A 20 -7.94 4.59 2.91
CA GLY A 20 -6.51 4.40 2.65
C GLY A 20 -6.12 3.00 2.23
N GLY A 21 -4.83 2.80 1.96
CA GLY A 21 -4.32 1.59 1.33
C GLY A 21 -4.60 0.27 2.06
N LEU A 22 -4.74 0.29 3.41
CA LEU A 22 -5.09 -0.90 4.18
C LEU A 22 -6.53 -1.36 3.90
N ALA A 23 -7.47 -0.40 3.85
CA ALA A 23 -8.87 -0.69 3.56
C ALA A 23 -9.03 -1.17 2.11
N ALA A 24 -8.51 -0.43 1.15
CA ALA A 24 -8.54 -0.79 -0.27
C ALA A 24 -7.93 -2.18 -0.54
N PHE A 25 -6.82 -2.52 0.12
CA PHE A 25 -6.20 -3.85 0.00
C PHE A 25 -7.13 -4.97 0.51
N ASN A 26 -7.70 -4.81 1.70
CA ASN A 26 -8.55 -5.84 2.30
C ASN A 26 -9.86 -6.03 1.54
N GLU A 27 -10.44 -4.96 1.04
CA GLU A 27 -11.65 -4.98 0.22
C GLU A 27 -11.37 -5.69 -1.12
N ARG A 28 -10.27 -5.35 -1.79
CA ARG A 28 -9.89 -6.02 -3.03
C ARG A 28 -9.53 -7.50 -2.83
N LEU A 29 -8.88 -7.84 -1.71
CA LEU A 29 -8.62 -9.23 -1.33
C LEU A 29 -9.93 -10.00 -1.11
N ALA A 30 -10.91 -9.41 -0.41
CA ALA A 30 -12.21 -10.02 -0.19
C ALA A 30 -12.92 -10.29 -1.52
N TYR A 31 -12.93 -9.32 -2.43
CA TYR A 31 -13.48 -9.47 -3.77
C TYR A 31 -12.81 -10.62 -4.54
N GLN A 32 -11.47 -10.68 -4.53
CA GLN A 32 -10.74 -11.77 -5.18
C GLN A 32 -11.11 -13.16 -4.64
N LEU A 33 -11.22 -13.28 -3.33
CA LEU A 33 -11.60 -14.55 -2.70
C LEU A 33 -13.05 -14.95 -3.02
N GLN A 34 -13.97 -13.98 -3.11
CA GLN A 34 -15.33 -14.21 -3.58
C GLN A 34 -15.37 -14.69 -5.03
N GLN A 35 -14.57 -14.09 -5.93
CA GLN A 35 -14.42 -14.53 -7.31
C GLN A 35 -13.88 -15.96 -7.42
N GLN A 36 -13.11 -16.40 -6.43
CA GLN A 36 -12.62 -17.79 -6.32
C GLN A 36 -13.64 -18.75 -5.71
N GLY A 37 -14.86 -18.29 -5.41
CA GLY A 37 -15.97 -19.08 -4.90
C GLY A 37 -16.04 -19.22 -3.38
N HIS A 38 -15.30 -18.39 -2.62
CA HIS A 38 -15.35 -18.39 -1.15
C HIS A 38 -16.41 -17.44 -0.62
N THR A 39 -16.94 -17.74 0.58
CA THR A 39 -17.80 -16.82 1.34
C THR A 39 -16.91 -15.95 2.23
N VAL A 40 -16.94 -14.63 2.06
CA VAL A 40 -16.02 -13.72 2.75
C VAL A 40 -16.75 -12.67 3.56
N VAL A 41 -16.31 -12.47 4.82
CA VAL A 41 -16.78 -11.41 5.71
C VAL A 41 -15.59 -10.61 6.22
N ILE A 42 -15.63 -9.28 6.14
CA ILE A 42 -14.59 -8.41 6.70
C ILE A 42 -15.04 -7.90 8.09
N TYR A 43 -14.21 -8.12 9.10
CA TYR A 43 -14.32 -7.51 10.43
C TYR A 43 -13.48 -6.25 10.48
N SER A 44 -14.11 -5.12 10.19
CA SER A 44 -13.49 -3.80 10.18
C SER A 44 -13.55 -3.13 11.56
N PHE A 45 -12.75 -2.06 11.71
CA PHE A 45 -12.67 -1.32 12.96
C PHE A 45 -13.78 -0.26 13.05
N SER A 46 -14.51 -0.28 14.17
CA SER A 46 -15.31 0.86 14.62
C SER A 46 -14.45 1.96 15.25
N LEU A 47 -13.29 1.57 15.79
CA LEU A 47 -12.21 2.46 16.21
C LEU A 47 -10.87 1.79 15.91
N GLN A 48 -10.17 2.30 14.88
CA GLN A 48 -8.83 1.80 14.52
C GLN A 48 -7.75 2.51 15.34
N TYR A 49 -7.77 3.83 15.34
CA TYR A 49 -6.86 4.65 16.14
C TYR A 49 -7.65 5.66 16.99
N PRO A 50 -7.26 5.85 18.26
CA PRO A 50 -7.66 7.04 18.98
C PRO A 50 -7.29 8.31 18.21
N SER A 51 -8.10 9.35 18.31
CA SER A 51 -7.93 10.59 17.52
C SER A 51 -6.52 11.21 17.65
N PHE A 52 -5.93 11.12 18.84
CA PHE A 52 -4.59 11.67 19.11
C PHE A 52 -3.44 10.83 18.50
N LEU A 53 -3.71 9.61 18.02
CA LEU A 53 -2.74 8.75 17.33
C LEU A 53 -2.91 8.75 15.81
N PHE A 54 -3.99 9.34 15.31
CA PHE A 54 -4.22 9.42 13.87
C PHE A 54 -3.66 10.73 13.32
N PRO A 55 -2.73 10.67 12.37
CA PRO A 55 -2.01 11.85 11.88
C PRO A 55 -2.77 12.67 10.84
N GLY A 56 -3.82 12.12 10.22
CA GLY A 56 -4.62 12.79 9.18
C GLY A 56 -5.83 13.53 9.75
N LYS A 57 -6.54 14.27 8.88
CA LYS A 57 -7.76 15.00 9.24
C LYS A 57 -8.89 14.06 9.69
N THR A 58 -9.08 12.94 9.01
CA THR A 58 -10.03 11.87 9.34
C THR A 58 -9.52 10.51 8.87
N GLN A 59 -9.90 9.45 9.59
CA GLN A 59 -9.65 8.07 9.17
C GLN A 59 -10.83 7.45 8.40
N PHE A 60 -11.88 8.21 8.18
CA PHE A 60 -13.12 7.77 7.55
C PHE A 60 -13.27 8.36 6.15
N THR A 61 -14.01 7.64 5.28
CA THR A 61 -14.40 8.08 3.96
C THR A 61 -15.90 8.37 3.92
N ASP A 62 -16.30 9.31 3.07
CA ASP A 62 -17.69 9.61 2.75
C ASP A 62 -18.18 8.83 1.51
N GLU A 63 -17.29 8.05 0.87
CA GLU A 63 -17.66 7.19 -0.26
C GLU A 63 -18.62 6.08 0.20
N PRO A 64 -19.55 5.62 -0.65
CA PRO A 64 -20.48 4.56 -0.30
C PRO A 64 -19.74 3.23 -0.02
N ALA A 65 -20.32 2.42 0.87
CA ALA A 65 -19.79 1.09 1.11
C ALA A 65 -19.81 0.23 -0.16
N PRO A 66 -18.76 -0.60 -0.41
CA PRO A 66 -18.79 -1.56 -1.51
C PRO A 66 -19.99 -2.51 -1.38
N ALA A 67 -20.96 -2.43 -2.31
CA ALA A 67 -22.23 -3.15 -2.22
C ALA A 67 -22.07 -4.68 -2.24
N GLU A 68 -21.00 -5.18 -2.84
CA GLU A 68 -20.73 -6.61 -3.02
C GLU A 68 -20.03 -7.25 -1.82
N LEU A 69 -19.56 -6.46 -0.85
CA LEU A 69 -18.78 -6.94 0.27
C LEU A 69 -19.60 -6.96 1.57
N THR A 70 -19.49 -8.03 2.32
CA THR A 70 -20.03 -8.10 3.69
C THR A 70 -19.02 -7.54 4.67
N ILE A 71 -19.25 -6.31 5.14
CA ILE A 71 -18.36 -5.62 6.08
C ILE A 71 -19.07 -5.42 7.42
N ARG A 72 -18.43 -5.86 8.51
CA ARG A 72 -18.89 -5.69 9.90
C ARG A 72 -17.97 -4.73 10.63
N THR A 73 -18.39 -3.51 10.85
CA THR A 73 -17.60 -2.47 11.54
C THR A 73 -17.78 -2.60 13.06
N VAL A 74 -17.08 -3.56 13.66
CA VAL A 74 -17.31 -3.99 15.06
C VAL A 74 -16.06 -4.02 15.94
N VAL A 75 -14.85 -3.91 15.38
CA VAL A 75 -13.61 -4.05 16.13
C VAL A 75 -13.19 -2.71 16.74
N ASN A 76 -12.96 -2.67 18.06
CA ASN A 76 -12.38 -1.52 18.75
C ASN A 76 -10.96 -1.86 19.21
N SER A 77 -9.96 -1.13 18.72
CA SER A 77 -8.54 -1.42 18.95
C SER A 77 -8.06 -1.29 20.40
N ILE A 78 -8.79 -0.55 21.24
CA ILE A 78 -8.40 -0.24 22.61
C ILE A 78 -9.33 -0.80 23.70
N ASN A 79 -10.44 -1.45 23.33
CA ASN A 79 -11.42 -1.95 24.29
C ASN A 79 -11.33 -3.48 24.47
N PRO A 80 -10.76 -3.99 25.60
CA PRO A 80 -10.62 -5.43 25.84
C PRO A 80 -11.95 -6.19 25.88
N LEU A 81 -13.04 -5.59 26.38
CA LEU A 81 -14.34 -6.23 26.40
C LEU A 81 -14.89 -6.46 24.99
N ASN A 82 -14.60 -5.50 24.07
CA ASN A 82 -14.91 -5.66 22.66
C ASN A 82 -14.12 -6.82 22.04
N TRP A 83 -12.84 -6.98 22.36
CA TRP A 83 -12.01 -8.08 21.84
C TRP A 83 -12.58 -9.45 22.26
N LEU A 84 -13.04 -9.55 23.52
CA LEU A 84 -13.69 -10.77 24.02
C LEU A 84 -14.99 -11.07 23.27
N ARG A 85 -15.81 -10.04 23.01
CA ARG A 85 -17.08 -10.18 22.27
C ARG A 85 -16.82 -10.63 20.83
N VAL A 86 -15.96 -9.91 20.10
CA VAL A 86 -15.63 -10.20 18.70
C VAL A 86 -14.99 -11.59 18.56
N GLY A 87 -14.01 -11.91 19.40
CA GLY A 87 -13.35 -13.22 19.37
C GLY A 87 -14.30 -14.38 19.66
N ARG A 88 -15.25 -14.24 20.60
CA ARG A 88 -16.29 -15.26 20.88
C ARG A 88 -17.25 -15.40 19.69
N GLN A 89 -17.62 -14.29 19.04
CA GLN A 89 -18.47 -14.31 17.84
C GLN A 89 -17.78 -15.08 16.72
N MET A 90 -16.52 -14.76 16.39
CA MET A 90 -15.74 -15.46 15.36
C MET A 90 -15.56 -16.96 15.70
N ASN A 91 -15.39 -17.29 16.98
CA ASN A 91 -15.31 -18.68 17.45
C ASN A 91 -16.61 -19.45 17.15
N LYS A 92 -17.78 -18.83 17.40
CA LYS A 92 -19.10 -19.42 17.15
C LYS A 92 -19.38 -19.60 15.66
N GLU A 93 -18.94 -18.65 14.82
CA GLU A 93 -19.14 -18.69 13.37
C GLU A 93 -18.24 -19.71 12.64
N LYS A 94 -17.20 -20.22 13.30
CA LYS A 94 -16.34 -21.33 12.83
C LYS A 94 -15.79 -21.12 11.41
N TYR A 95 -15.16 -19.97 11.17
CA TYR A 95 -14.48 -19.74 9.90
C TYR A 95 -13.41 -20.79 9.61
N ASP A 96 -13.29 -21.23 8.37
CA ASP A 96 -12.22 -22.13 7.92
C ASP A 96 -10.87 -21.42 7.98
N LEU A 97 -10.86 -20.14 7.58
CA LEU A 97 -9.69 -19.28 7.55
C LEU A 97 -10.00 -17.89 8.08
N ILE A 98 -9.14 -17.39 8.96
CA ILE A 98 -9.07 -15.97 9.32
C ILE A 98 -7.79 -15.41 8.70
N ILE A 99 -7.95 -14.41 7.85
CA ILE A 99 -6.86 -13.60 7.30
C ILE A 99 -6.76 -12.34 8.16
N VAL A 100 -5.61 -12.09 8.76
CA VAL A 100 -5.37 -10.88 9.56
C VAL A 100 -4.27 -10.06 8.95
N LYS A 101 -4.46 -8.75 8.83
CA LYS A 101 -3.42 -7.84 8.37
C LYS A 101 -2.73 -7.21 9.58
N TYR A 102 -1.38 -7.21 9.56
CA TYR A 102 -0.57 -6.67 10.65
C TYR A 102 0.43 -5.64 10.12
N TRP A 103 0.35 -4.42 10.63
CA TRP A 103 1.15 -3.30 10.15
C TRP A 103 1.78 -2.46 11.28
N LEU A 104 1.30 -2.64 12.53
CA LEU A 104 1.77 -1.86 13.67
C LEU A 104 1.63 -2.66 14.97
N PRO A 105 2.66 -2.71 15.83
CA PRO A 105 2.63 -3.42 17.11
C PRO A 105 1.50 -3.02 18.06
N PHE A 106 1.07 -1.75 18.02
CA PHE A 106 -0.09 -1.25 18.77
C PHE A 106 -1.36 -2.10 18.59
N MET A 107 -1.55 -2.70 17.40
CA MET A 107 -2.69 -3.59 17.13
C MET A 107 -2.54 -4.97 17.75
N GLY A 108 -1.35 -5.33 18.18
CA GLY A 108 -1.01 -6.67 18.67
C GLY A 108 -1.90 -7.18 19.79
N PRO A 109 -2.16 -6.43 20.88
CA PRO A 109 -3.04 -6.85 21.96
C PRO A 109 -4.47 -7.16 21.49
N ALA A 110 -5.09 -6.29 20.70
CA ALA A 110 -6.45 -6.46 20.23
C ALA A 110 -6.58 -7.66 19.29
N LEU A 111 -5.78 -7.67 18.21
CA LEU A 111 -5.81 -8.74 17.22
C LEU A 111 -5.43 -10.09 17.83
N GLY A 112 -4.37 -10.11 18.68
CA GLY A 112 -3.92 -11.33 19.36
C GLY A 112 -4.96 -11.91 20.32
N ALA A 113 -5.71 -11.08 21.05
CA ALA A 113 -6.79 -11.54 21.93
C ALA A 113 -7.98 -12.10 21.14
N ILE A 114 -8.42 -11.40 20.10
CA ILE A 114 -9.50 -11.83 19.21
C ILE A 114 -9.18 -13.19 18.59
N LEU A 115 -7.99 -13.34 17.99
CA LEU A 115 -7.55 -14.57 17.33
C LEU A 115 -7.44 -15.76 18.28
N ARG A 116 -6.94 -15.57 19.51
CA ARG A 116 -6.91 -16.64 20.52
C ARG A 116 -8.28 -17.17 20.85
N LEU A 117 -9.27 -16.29 20.96
CA LEU A 117 -10.63 -16.69 21.25
C LEU A 117 -11.29 -17.33 20.02
N ALA A 118 -11.11 -16.79 18.84
CA ALA A 118 -11.62 -17.34 17.60
C ALA A 118 -11.15 -18.79 17.38
N ARG A 119 -9.89 -19.10 17.72
CA ARG A 119 -9.30 -20.45 17.56
C ARG A 119 -9.69 -21.48 18.63
N LYS A 120 -10.45 -21.12 19.66
CA LYS A 120 -10.92 -22.10 20.67
C LYS A 120 -11.79 -23.21 20.07
N ASN A 121 -12.38 -22.99 18.89
CA ASN A 121 -13.12 -24.01 18.15
C ASN A 121 -12.24 -25.14 17.55
N LYS A 122 -10.91 -25.01 17.56
CA LYS A 122 -9.92 -25.95 17.02
C LYS A 122 -10.07 -26.26 15.52
N HIS A 123 -10.92 -25.51 14.82
CA HIS A 123 -11.19 -25.63 13.39
C HIS A 123 -10.49 -24.52 12.59
N THR A 124 -10.63 -23.31 13.05
CA THR A 124 -10.16 -22.10 12.36
C THR A 124 -8.64 -22.04 12.23
N ARG A 125 -8.16 -21.89 11.01
CA ARG A 125 -6.76 -21.54 10.70
C ARG A 125 -6.59 -20.03 10.60
N VAL A 126 -5.36 -19.54 10.82
CA VAL A 126 -5.05 -18.12 10.81
C VAL A 126 -3.81 -17.85 9.95
N VAL A 127 -3.95 -17.02 8.92
CA VAL A 127 -2.83 -16.47 8.16
C VAL A 127 -2.70 -14.97 8.42
N CYS A 128 -1.48 -14.52 8.58
CA CYS A 128 -1.18 -13.09 8.75
C CYS A 128 -0.48 -12.53 7.52
N ILE A 129 -1.06 -11.48 6.93
CA ILE A 129 -0.38 -10.64 5.95
C ILE A 129 0.34 -9.55 6.73
N VAL A 130 1.67 -9.49 6.61
CA VAL A 130 2.52 -8.59 7.38
C VAL A 130 3.04 -7.49 6.47
N ASP A 131 2.65 -6.25 6.75
CA ASP A 131 3.22 -5.07 6.09
C ASP A 131 4.54 -4.66 6.76
N ASN A 132 4.55 -4.60 8.10
CA ASN A 132 5.73 -4.35 8.92
C ASN A 132 5.57 -5.08 10.25
N ILE A 133 6.58 -5.83 10.67
CA ILE A 133 6.63 -6.45 12.00
C ILE A 133 7.51 -5.65 12.98
N ILE A 134 8.49 -4.94 12.45
CA ILE A 134 9.31 -3.96 13.14
C ILE A 134 8.87 -2.58 12.65
N PRO A 135 8.35 -1.71 13.51
CA PRO A 135 7.92 -0.37 13.08
C PRO A 135 9.13 0.51 12.75
N HIS A 136 8.95 1.45 11.81
CA HIS A 136 9.97 2.44 11.47
C HIS A 136 10.30 3.34 12.69
N GLU A 137 9.29 3.69 13.48
CA GLU A 137 9.41 4.43 14.73
C GLU A 137 9.23 3.46 15.90
N LYS A 138 10.32 3.09 16.56
CA LYS A 138 10.29 2.16 17.68
C LYS A 138 9.70 2.80 18.94
N ARG A 139 8.80 2.08 19.61
CA ARG A 139 8.17 2.51 20.86
C ARG A 139 8.32 1.44 21.96
N PRO A 140 8.34 1.84 23.24
CA PRO A 140 8.23 0.89 24.35
C PRO A 140 6.98 0.02 24.18
N GLY A 141 7.14 -1.32 24.33
CA GLY A 141 6.02 -2.26 24.19
C GLY A 141 5.90 -2.94 22.81
N ASP A 142 6.54 -2.46 21.77
CA ASP A 142 6.41 -3.01 20.41
C ASP A 142 6.76 -4.51 20.36
N LYS A 143 7.90 -4.88 20.91
CA LYS A 143 8.37 -6.27 20.89
C LYS A 143 7.47 -7.24 21.69
N PRO A 144 7.03 -6.96 22.93
CA PRO A 144 6.08 -7.82 23.63
C PRO A 144 4.69 -7.88 22.96
N PHE A 145 4.18 -6.79 22.40
CA PHE A 145 2.91 -6.78 21.68
C PHE A 145 2.98 -7.64 20.42
N THR A 146 4.04 -7.52 19.64
CA THR A 146 4.29 -8.38 18.48
C THR A 146 4.40 -9.85 18.89
N LYS A 147 5.20 -10.19 19.94
CA LYS A 147 5.31 -11.55 20.45
C LYS A 147 3.98 -12.11 20.97
N TYR A 148 3.14 -11.27 21.55
CA TYR A 148 1.79 -11.66 21.95
C TYR A 148 0.92 -11.97 20.73
N PHE A 149 0.97 -11.14 19.70
CA PHE A 149 0.16 -11.28 18.49
C PHE A 149 0.50 -12.53 17.68
N ILE A 150 1.78 -12.83 17.44
CA ILE A 150 2.20 -13.92 16.55
C ILE A 150 1.83 -15.33 17.04
N LYS A 151 1.57 -15.49 18.36
CA LYS A 151 1.27 -16.81 18.95
C LYS A 151 0.07 -17.53 18.31
N PRO A 152 -1.12 -16.89 18.11
CA PRO A 152 -2.27 -17.54 17.49
C PRO A 152 -2.22 -17.66 15.97
N VAL A 153 -1.22 -17.13 15.30
CA VAL A 153 -1.07 -17.18 13.84
C VAL A 153 -0.45 -18.51 13.42
N ASP A 154 -0.93 -19.14 12.34
CA ASP A 154 -0.38 -20.40 11.82
C ASP A 154 0.72 -20.17 10.77
N ALA A 155 0.52 -19.19 9.88
CA ALA A 155 1.48 -18.85 8.83
C ALA A 155 1.49 -17.34 8.54
N PHE A 156 2.59 -16.89 7.96
CA PHE A 156 2.80 -15.49 7.59
C PHE A 156 3.03 -15.34 6.09
N VAL A 157 2.49 -14.27 5.53
CA VAL A 157 2.75 -13.84 4.16
C VAL A 157 3.27 -12.42 4.20
N THR A 158 4.38 -12.17 3.54
CA THR A 158 5.00 -10.85 3.46
C THR A 158 5.12 -10.42 2.02
N MET A 159 5.03 -9.12 1.77
CA MET A 159 5.12 -8.54 0.43
C MET A 159 6.49 -7.90 0.15
N SER A 160 7.44 -8.06 1.09
CA SER A 160 8.84 -7.66 0.98
C SER A 160 9.73 -8.75 1.56
N ARG A 161 10.91 -8.96 0.97
CA ARG A 161 11.91 -9.91 1.47
C ARG A 161 12.52 -9.45 2.79
N ASP A 162 12.61 -8.13 3.00
CA ASP A 162 13.09 -7.56 4.26
C ASP A 162 12.13 -7.87 5.38
N VAL A 163 10.83 -7.64 5.16
CA VAL A 163 9.80 -8.01 6.15
C VAL A 163 9.78 -9.51 6.41
N LEU A 164 10.06 -10.35 5.40
CA LEU A 164 10.20 -11.80 5.60
C LEU A 164 11.36 -12.13 6.53
N ARG A 165 12.52 -11.47 6.35
CA ARG A 165 13.66 -11.63 7.26
C ARG A 165 13.32 -11.19 8.68
N ASP A 166 12.64 -10.06 8.79
CA ASP A 166 12.20 -9.54 10.10
C ASP A 166 11.23 -10.50 10.81
N VAL A 167 10.23 -11.06 10.10
CA VAL A 167 9.30 -12.06 10.66
C VAL A 167 10.06 -13.26 11.23
N LYS A 168 11.07 -13.74 10.52
CA LYS A 168 11.89 -14.89 10.97
C LYS A 168 12.70 -14.62 12.24
N THR A 169 12.92 -13.35 12.61
CA THR A 169 13.53 -13.00 13.91
C THR A 169 12.59 -13.16 15.09
N PHE A 170 11.28 -13.24 14.84
CA PHE A 170 10.24 -13.37 15.88
C PHE A 170 9.67 -14.78 16.00
N THR A 171 9.74 -15.59 14.94
CA THR A 171 9.09 -16.92 14.91
C THR A 171 9.69 -17.84 13.85
N ASP A 172 9.68 -19.15 14.13
CA ASP A 172 10.05 -20.23 13.19
C ASP A 172 8.84 -20.76 12.41
N LYS A 173 7.65 -20.20 12.59
CA LYS A 173 6.46 -20.61 11.87
C LYS A 173 6.60 -20.36 10.37
N PRO A 174 5.84 -21.08 9.51
CA PRO A 174 5.86 -20.89 8.07
C PRO A 174 5.67 -19.41 7.70
N ALA A 175 6.60 -18.88 6.90
CA ALA A 175 6.57 -17.52 6.41
C ALA A 175 7.00 -17.49 4.94
N TYR A 176 6.19 -16.88 4.09
CA TYR A 176 6.33 -16.88 2.65
C TYR A 176 6.38 -15.46 2.10
N PHE A 177 7.15 -15.28 1.05
CA PHE A 177 7.17 -14.05 0.27
C PHE A 177 6.26 -14.19 -0.94
N THR A 178 5.45 -13.19 -1.20
CA THR A 178 4.78 -12.96 -2.48
C THR A 178 4.74 -11.43 -2.72
N PRO A 179 5.04 -10.95 -3.93
CA PRO A 179 5.03 -9.50 -4.16
C PRO A 179 3.65 -8.90 -3.91
N HIS A 180 3.61 -7.62 -3.60
CA HIS A 180 2.37 -6.89 -3.41
C HIS A 180 1.53 -6.97 -4.70
N PRO A 181 0.27 -7.43 -4.64
CA PRO A 181 -0.58 -7.50 -5.82
C PRO A 181 -0.92 -6.11 -6.33
N ILE A 182 -1.25 -6.02 -7.61
CA ILE A 182 -1.60 -4.76 -8.25
C ILE A 182 -2.93 -4.23 -7.70
N TYR A 183 -3.03 -2.92 -7.56
CA TYR A 183 -4.30 -2.27 -7.25
C TYR A 183 -5.10 -2.07 -8.55
N ASP A 184 -5.96 -3.02 -8.87
CA ASP A 184 -6.86 -3.00 -10.05
C ASP A 184 -8.29 -2.55 -9.70
N SER A 185 -8.51 -2.06 -8.47
CA SER A 185 -9.79 -1.52 -8.00
C SER A 185 -10.02 -0.06 -8.37
N TYR A 186 -9.02 0.61 -8.95
CA TYR A 186 -9.20 1.96 -9.46
C TYR A 186 -9.88 1.93 -10.83
N ASN A 187 -10.65 2.98 -11.13
CA ASN A 187 -11.28 3.14 -12.44
C ASN A 187 -10.24 3.13 -13.57
N GLU A 188 -10.67 2.85 -14.78
CA GLU A 188 -9.82 2.86 -15.98
C GLU A 188 -9.08 4.18 -16.18
N ALA A 189 -7.90 4.10 -16.80
CA ALA A 189 -7.10 5.25 -17.16
C ALA A 189 -7.88 6.15 -18.14
N LEU A 190 -7.64 7.44 -18.04
CA LEU A 190 -8.09 8.45 -18.99
C LEU A 190 -6.97 8.78 -19.98
N SER A 191 -7.32 9.50 -21.06
CA SER A 191 -6.30 10.18 -21.84
C SER A 191 -5.61 11.26 -20.98
N LYS A 192 -4.35 11.57 -21.29
CA LYS A 192 -3.61 12.64 -20.60
C LYS A 192 -4.35 13.98 -20.70
N GLN A 193 -4.96 14.26 -21.85
CA GLN A 193 -5.73 15.49 -22.08
C GLN A 193 -6.92 15.59 -21.13
N GLU A 194 -7.80 14.58 -21.09
CA GLU A 194 -8.96 14.56 -20.20
C GLU A 194 -8.57 14.67 -18.72
N ALA A 195 -7.50 13.97 -18.32
CA ALA A 195 -7.01 14.00 -16.96
C ALA A 195 -6.43 15.37 -16.57
N ALA A 196 -5.64 15.99 -17.46
CA ALA A 196 -5.08 17.32 -17.25
C ALA A 196 -6.18 18.39 -17.16
N GLU A 197 -7.21 18.33 -18.02
CA GLU A 197 -8.37 19.22 -17.95
C GLU A 197 -9.08 19.12 -16.59
N LYS A 198 -9.29 17.89 -16.07
CA LYS A 198 -9.89 17.69 -14.73
C LYS A 198 -9.07 18.30 -13.61
N LEU A 199 -7.74 18.25 -13.72
CA LEU A 199 -6.81 18.81 -12.75
C LEU A 199 -6.50 20.31 -13.00
N LYS A 200 -7.02 20.91 -14.10
CA LYS A 200 -6.73 22.28 -14.56
C LYS A 200 -5.24 22.49 -14.85
N LEU A 201 -4.64 21.50 -15.53
CA LEU A 201 -3.25 21.48 -15.97
C LEU A 201 -3.16 21.58 -17.49
N ASP A 202 -2.01 22.01 -18.01
CA ASP A 202 -1.74 22.06 -19.45
C ASP A 202 -1.31 20.66 -19.96
N PRO A 203 -2.10 19.99 -20.82
CA PRO A 203 -1.78 18.64 -21.29
C PRO A 203 -0.50 18.56 -22.15
N SER A 204 0.01 19.68 -22.65
CA SER A 204 1.23 19.74 -23.45
C SER A 204 2.52 19.63 -22.60
N LYS A 205 2.43 19.84 -21.30
CA LYS A 205 3.55 19.80 -20.39
C LYS A 205 3.94 18.36 -20.01
N LYS A 206 5.17 18.21 -19.48
CA LYS A 206 5.68 16.96 -18.93
C LYS A 206 5.47 16.95 -17.42
N TYR A 207 4.73 15.96 -16.93
CA TYR A 207 4.40 15.88 -15.50
C TYR A 207 5.05 14.69 -14.81
N LEU A 208 5.74 15.00 -13.72
CA LEU A 208 6.09 14.03 -12.68
C LEU A 208 4.92 13.90 -11.71
N LEU A 209 4.74 12.73 -11.12
CA LEU A 209 3.77 12.50 -10.04
C LEU A 209 4.45 11.95 -8.80
N PHE A 210 4.35 12.68 -7.70
CA PHE A 210 4.50 12.18 -6.33
C PHE A 210 3.10 11.96 -5.75
N PHE A 211 2.82 10.77 -5.20
CA PHE A 211 1.46 10.43 -4.76
C PHE A 211 1.40 9.79 -3.37
N GLY A 212 0.29 10.07 -2.65
CA GLY A 212 -0.09 9.50 -1.35
C GLY A 212 0.40 10.31 -0.16
N PHE A 213 0.13 9.86 1.09
CA PHE A 213 0.50 10.61 2.30
C PHE A 213 1.92 11.14 2.24
N ILE A 214 2.07 12.45 2.45
CA ILE A 214 3.37 13.13 2.43
C ILE A 214 3.98 12.97 3.83
N ARG A 215 4.98 12.07 3.91
CA ARG A 215 5.76 11.77 5.11
C ARG A 215 7.23 12.00 4.85
N GLU A 216 7.99 12.31 5.89
CA GLU A 216 9.41 12.60 5.78
C GLU A 216 10.19 11.48 5.03
N TYR A 217 9.95 10.21 5.38
CA TYR A 217 10.65 9.09 4.75
C TYR A 217 10.33 8.91 3.26
N LYS A 218 9.23 9.50 2.76
CA LYS A 218 8.87 9.45 1.33
C LYS A 218 9.63 10.46 0.46
N GLY A 219 10.39 11.36 1.08
CA GLY A 219 11.40 12.15 0.40
C GLY A 219 10.88 13.17 -0.60
N LEU A 220 9.66 13.73 -0.40
CA LEU A 220 9.20 14.84 -1.25
C LEU A 220 10.19 16.01 -1.25
N ASP A 221 10.83 16.27 -0.11
CA ASP A 221 11.90 17.26 0.01
C ASP A 221 13.08 17.00 -0.94
N LEU A 222 13.51 15.74 -1.10
CA LEU A 222 14.56 15.37 -2.06
C LEU A 222 14.11 15.61 -3.51
N LEU A 223 12.83 15.36 -3.81
CA LEU A 223 12.30 15.61 -5.14
C LEU A 223 12.18 17.12 -5.42
N LEU A 224 11.74 17.90 -4.43
CA LEU A 224 11.66 19.36 -4.55
C LEU A 224 13.07 19.97 -4.78
N GLU A 225 14.09 19.49 -4.07
CA GLU A 225 15.47 19.88 -4.32
C GLU A 225 15.95 19.45 -5.73
N ALA A 226 15.54 18.26 -6.21
CA ALA A 226 15.80 17.81 -7.57
C ALA A 226 15.14 18.71 -8.63
N MET A 227 13.92 19.21 -8.36
CA MET A 227 13.21 20.15 -9.25
C MET A 227 13.93 21.50 -9.39
N ASN A 228 14.84 21.84 -8.47
CA ASN A 228 15.70 23.03 -8.59
C ASN A 228 16.82 22.88 -9.62
N ASP A 229 17.10 21.68 -10.11
CA ASP A 229 18.11 21.47 -11.16
C ASP A 229 17.74 22.23 -12.45
N GLN A 230 18.65 23.09 -12.92
CA GLN A 230 18.40 23.91 -14.11
C GLN A 230 18.04 23.07 -15.34
N ARG A 231 18.61 21.87 -15.47
CA ARG A 231 18.33 20.96 -16.59
C ARG A 231 16.87 20.47 -16.61
N ILE A 232 16.25 20.27 -15.42
CA ILE A 232 14.83 19.91 -15.30
C ILE A 232 13.94 21.08 -15.71
N ARG A 233 14.31 22.30 -15.28
CA ARG A 233 13.60 23.53 -15.66
C ARG A 233 13.67 23.77 -17.17
N ASP A 234 14.84 23.66 -17.75
CA ASP A 234 15.06 23.83 -19.20
C ASP A 234 14.30 22.78 -20.03
N ALA A 235 14.12 21.58 -19.48
CA ALA A 235 13.32 20.51 -20.09
C ALA A 235 11.79 20.73 -20.00
N GLY A 236 11.34 21.77 -19.28
CA GLY A 236 9.92 22.09 -19.08
C GLY A 236 9.16 21.02 -18.32
N ILE A 237 9.81 20.39 -17.32
CA ILE A 237 9.23 19.31 -16.50
C ILE A 237 8.59 19.93 -15.24
N GLU A 238 7.34 19.59 -14.97
CA GLU A 238 6.57 20.06 -13.81
C GLU A 238 6.22 18.90 -12.88
N LEU A 239 5.98 19.20 -11.60
CA LEU A 239 5.68 18.21 -10.57
C LEU A 239 4.24 18.36 -10.08
N ILE A 240 3.48 17.26 -10.08
CA ILE A 240 2.24 17.11 -9.33
C ILE A 240 2.58 16.38 -8.04
N ALA A 241 2.43 17.03 -6.88
CA ALA A 241 2.56 16.39 -5.57
C ALA A 241 1.17 16.32 -4.92
N ALA A 242 0.63 15.09 -4.84
CA ALA A 242 -0.75 14.85 -4.45
C ALA A 242 -0.86 13.92 -3.23
N GLY A 243 -1.48 14.42 -2.16
CA GLY A 243 -1.77 13.71 -0.91
C GLY A 243 -1.61 14.55 0.33
N GLU A 244 -2.22 14.10 1.42
CA GLU A 244 -2.22 14.82 2.70
C GLU A 244 -0.84 14.80 3.37
N TYR A 245 -0.46 15.91 3.98
CA TYR A 245 0.69 15.96 4.87
C TYR A 245 0.43 15.18 6.17
N TYR A 246 1.43 14.38 6.58
CA TYR A 246 1.35 13.61 7.82
C TYR A 246 1.49 14.50 9.06
N ASN A 247 2.31 15.54 8.98
CA ASN A 247 2.49 16.52 10.04
C ASN A 247 2.87 17.90 9.48
N LYS A 248 2.70 18.93 10.32
CA LYS A 248 2.97 20.34 9.96
C LYS A 248 4.45 20.66 9.76
N GLU A 249 5.36 19.89 10.36
CA GLU A 249 6.80 20.12 10.21
C GLU A 249 7.27 19.75 8.80
N VAL A 250 6.79 18.62 8.27
CA VAL A 250 7.06 18.22 6.89
C VAL A 250 6.45 19.22 5.91
N GLU A 251 5.23 19.68 6.17
CA GLU A 251 4.57 20.71 5.36
C GLU A 251 5.36 22.02 5.33
N ALA A 252 5.75 22.51 6.49
CA ALA A 252 6.53 23.75 6.60
C ALA A 252 7.90 23.64 5.92
N ASN A 253 8.58 22.49 6.04
CA ASN A 253 9.86 22.27 5.37
C ASN A 253 9.71 22.25 3.84
N ASN A 254 8.70 21.55 3.30
CA ASN A 254 8.49 21.48 1.86
C ASN A 254 8.10 22.86 1.28
N ASN A 255 7.22 23.60 1.96
CA ASN A 255 6.85 24.97 1.55
C ASN A 255 8.08 25.88 1.53
N ARG A 256 8.96 25.80 2.54
CA ARG A 256 10.20 26.55 2.58
C ARG A 256 11.11 26.25 1.37
N ILE A 257 11.24 24.97 0.98
CA ILE A 257 12.04 24.57 -0.19
C ILE A 257 11.42 25.16 -1.48
N ILE A 258 10.09 25.07 -1.62
CA ILE A 258 9.38 25.63 -2.79
C ILE A 258 9.62 27.15 -2.89
N GLU A 259 9.51 27.88 -1.78
CA GLU A 259 9.73 29.32 -1.73
C GLU A 259 11.20 29.68 -2.03
N GLN A 260 12.13 29.01 -1.35
CA GLN A 260 13.57 29.23 -1.49
C GLN A 260 14.04 29.06 -2.93
N HIS A 261 13.54 28.06 -3.62
CA HIS A 261 13.92 27.73 -5.00
C HIS A 261 12.98 28.30 -6.07
N ARG A 262 11.96 29.07 -5.67
CA ARG A 262 10.96 29.68 -6.58
C ARG A 262 10.30 28.62 -7.50
N LEU A 263 9.77 27.56 -6.89
CA LEU A 263 9.18 26.43 -7.62
C LEU A 263 7.65 26.56 -7.77
N GLN A 264 7.01 27.65 -7.34
CA GLN A 264 5.55 27.81 -7.29
C GLN A 264 4.87 27.60 -8.64
N ASP A 265 5.53 27.97 -9.73
CA ASP A 265 4.98 27.89 -11.09
C ASP A 265 5.14 26.48 -11.71
N VAL A 266 5.96 25.61 -11.13
CA VAL A 266 6.28 24.29 -11.67
C VAL A 266 5.94 23.13 -10.72
N VAL A 267 5.49 23.42 -9.48
CA VAL A 267 5.07 22.44 -8.48
C VAL A 267 3.60 22.64 -8.12
N HIS A 268 2.77 21.70 -8.53
CA HIS A 268 1.32 21.70 -8.29
C HIS A 268 1.02 20.86 -7.04
N LEU A 269 0.88 21.53 -5.88
CA LEU A 269 0.52 20.88 -4.62
C LEU A 269 -0.98 20.61 -4.55
N LYS A 270 -1.36 19.38 -4.24
CA LYS A 270 -2.72 18.93 -3.93
C LYS A 270 -2.70 18.21 -2.60
N THR A 271 -2.86 18.97 -1.50
CA THR A 271 -2.59 18.53 -0.13
C THR A 271 -3.83 18.04 0.63
N ASP A 272 -4.94 17.87 -0.07
CA ASP A 272 -6.13 17.23 0.46
C ASP A 272 -6.11 15.72 0.19
N PHE A 273 -6.98 14.99 0.90
CA PHE A 273 -7.22 13.57 0.61
C PHE A 273 -7.73 13.41 -0.83
N ILE A 274 -7.12 12.49 -1.55
CA ILE A 274 -7.55 12.14 -2.91
C ILE A 274 -8.48 10.94 -2.84
N PRO A 275 -9.77 11.09 -3.16
CA PRO A 275 -10.72 9.99 -3.24
C PRO A 275 -10.28 8.91 -4.24
N ASN A 276 -10.63 7.65 -4.00
CA ASN A 276 -10.28 6.55 -4.92
C ASN A 276 -10.77 6.78 -6.34
N SER A 277 -11.93 7.43 -6.51
CA SER A 277 -12.53 7.78 -7.81
C SER A 277 -11.70 8.80 -8.60
N GLU A 278 -10.88 9.61 -7.92
CA GLU A 278 -10.07 10.67 -8.52
C GLU A 278 -8.60 10.27 -8.78
N VAL A 279 -8.12 9.18 -8.17
CA VAL A 279 -6.73 8.71 -8.33
C VAL A 279 -6.34 8.61 -9.80
N ARG A 280 -7.26 8.15 -10.65
CA ARG A 280 -7.04 8.03 -12.10
C ARG A 280 -6.67 9.35 -12.77
N TYR A 281 -7.13 10.52 -12.28
CA TYR A 281 -6.80 11.80 -12.90
C TYR A 281 -5.30 12.11 -12.76
N TYR A 282 -4.76 11.88 -11.56
CA TYR A 282 -3.35 12.15 -11.27
C TYR A 282 -2.42 11.21 -12.03
N PHE A 283 -2.70 9.91 -11.98
CA PHE A 283 -1.87 8.94 -12.70
C PHE A 283 -2.00 9.08 -14.21
N SER A 284 -3.19 9.37 -14.76
CA SER A 284 -3.37 9.55 -16.21
C SER A 284 -2.70 10.82 -16.73
N ALA A 285 -2.72 11.93 -15.97
CA ALA A 285 -2.06 13.18 -16.35
C ALA A 285 -0.53 13.06 -16.34
N ALA A 286 0.03 12.22 -15.48
CA ALA A 286 1.48 12.07 -15.30
C ALA A 286 2.14 11.30 -16.44
N ASP A 287 3.38 11.70 -16.79
CA ASP A 287 4.26 10.97 -17.68
C ASP A 287 5.17 10.00 -16.93
N LEU A 288 5.51 10.32 -15.68
CA LEU A 288 6.46 9.57 -14.86
C LEU A 288 6.06 9.65 -13.38
N VAL A 289 5.96 8.51 -12.69
CA VAL A 289 5.76 8.46 -11.25
C VAL A 289 7.11 8.45 -10.55
N VAL A 290 7.30 9.33 -9.56
CA VAL A 290 8.56 9.43 -8.82
C VAL A 290 8.33 9.07 -7.36
N GLN A 291 9.09 8.09 -6.86
CA GLN A 291 9.07 7.65 -5.46
C GLN A 291 10.46 7.85 -4.84
N PRO A 292 10.76 9.07 -4.37
CA PRO A 292 12.09 9.48 -3.92
C PRO A 292 12.34 9.10 -2.45
N TYR A 293 11.91 7.90 -2.05
CA TYR A 293 11.86 7.49 -0.66
C TYR A 293 13.26 7.41 -0.04
N LYS A 294 13.38 7.87 1.20
CA LYS A 294 14.61 7.75 2.01
C LYS A 294 14.73 6.35 2.61
N HIS A 295 13.57 5.75 2.95
CA HIS A 295 13.44 4.39 3.47
C HIS A 295 12.13 3.78 3.00
N ALA A 296 12.14 2.50 2.64
CA ALA A 296 10.93 1.76 2.31
C ALA A 296 11.11 0.26 2.53
N THR A 297 10.05 -0.42 2.91
CA THR A 297 9.96 -1.88 2.84
C THR A 297 9.24 -2.32 1.57
N GLN A 298 8.21 -1.58 1.20
CA GLN A 298 7.40 -1.75 -0.01
C GLN A 298 6.61 -0.48 -0.27
N SER A 299 6.02 -0.34 -1.47
CA SER A 299 5.14 0.77 -1.81
C SER A 299 3.90 0.32 -2.58
N GLY A 300 2.72 0.63 -2.05
CA GLY A 300 1.47 0.47 -2.79
C GLY A 300 1.39 1.38 -4.01
N ILE A 301 2.10 2.52 -4.00
CA ILE A 301 2.12 3.47 -5.12
C ILE A 301 2.75 2.84 -6.37
N THR A 302 3.77 1.98 -6.20
CA THR A 302 4.35 1.20 -7.30
C THR A 302 3.29 0.35 -8.01
N GLN A 303 2.40 -0.28 -7.23
CA GLN A 303 1.34 -1.13 -7.78
C GLN A 303 0.22 -0.32 -8.45
N ILE A 304 -0.06 0.89 -7.95
CA ILE A 304 -0.97 1.82 -8.63
C ILE A 304 -0.35 2.30 -9.94
N ALA A 305 0.95 2.60 -9.96
CA ALA A 305 1.66 2.98 -11.18
C ALA A 305 1.60 1.86 -12.24
N PHE A 306 1.77 0.58 -11.85
CA PHE A 306 1.57 -0.55 -12.75
C PHE A 306 0.14 -0.69 -13.24
N HIS A 307 -0.87 -0.41 -12.40
CA HIS A 307 -2.27 -0.41 -12.83
C HIS A 307 -2.49 0.58 -13.99
N PHE A 308 -2.00 1.80 -13.83
CA PHE A 308 -2.10 2.85 -14.84
C PHE A 308 -0.99 2.81 -15.90
N GLU A 309 -0.19 1.75 -15.93
CA GLU A 309 0.88 1.52 -16.92
C GLU A 309 1.90 2.67 -17.00
N LYS A 310 2.19 3.29 -15.84
CA LYS A 310 3.12 4.40 -15.75
C LYS A 310 4.53 3.93 -15.45
N PRO A 311 5.52 4.49 -16.16
CA PRO A 311 6.93 4.31 -15.81
C PRO A 311 7.25 4.97 -14.47
N MET A 312 8.33 4.54 -13.85
CA MET A 312 8.68 4.99 -12.50
C MET A 312 10.15 5.38 -12.40
N VAL A 313 10.42 6.41 -11.60
CA VAL A 313 11.74 6.62 -10.97
C VAL A 313 11.58 6.33 -9.50
N VAL A 314 12.39 5.40 -9.00
CA VAL A 314 12.38 5.01 -7.58
C VAL A 314 13.78 5.10 -7.00
N THR A 315 13.88 5.38 -5.71
CA THR A 315 15.18 5.33 -5.03
C THR A 315 15.58 3.90 -4.69
N ASN A 316 16.88 3.65 -4.62
CA ASN A 316 17.51 2.36 -4.29
C ASN A 316 17.37 2.05 -2.79
N VAL A 317 16.14 1.94 -2.29
CA VAL A 317 15.86 1.68 -0.87
C VAL A 317 14.87 0.53 -0.71
N GLY A 318 15.20 -0.41 0.16
CA GLY A 318 14.37 -1.56 0.50
C GLY A 318 13.84 -2.31 -0.73
N GLY A 319 12.55 -2.63 -0.73
CA GLY A 319 11.93 -3.41 -1.82
C GLY A 319 11.57 -2.63 -3.09
N LEU A 320 11.80 -1.30 -3.17
CA LEU A 320 11.40 -0.52 -4.35
C LEU A 320 12.18 -0.91 -5.60
N ALA A 321 13.50 -1.04 -5.48
CA ALA A 321 14.38 -1.44 -6.58
C ALA A 321 14.10 -2.86 -7.08
N GLU A 322 13.57 -3.76 -6.22
CA GLU A 322 13.21 -5.13 -6.62
C GLU A 322 11.99 -5.15 -7.55
N VAL A 323 11.10 -4.15 -7.44
CA VAL A 323 9.83 -4.09 -8.18
C VAL A 323 9.95 -3.28 -9.47
N VAL A 324 10.93 -2.39 -9.55
CA VAL A 324 11.16 -1.51 -10.71
C VAL A 324 12.50 -1.87 -11.37
N PRO A 325 12.54 -2.85 -12.30
CA PRO A 325 13.78 -3.21 -13.00
C PRO A 325 14.34 -2.02 -13.78
N ASP A 326 15.61 -1.61 -13.45
CA ASP A 326 16.30 -0.47 -14.05
C ASP A 326 16.40 -0.61 -15.57
N GLY A 327 16.07 0.47 -16.29
CA GLY A 327 16.11 0.51 -17.75
C GLY A 327 15.04 -0.34 -18.45
N LYS A 328 14.05 -0.92 -17.73
CA LYS A 328 12.95 -1.70 -18.30
C LYS A 328 11.59 -1.04 -18.13
N VAL A 329 11.25 -0.67 -16.92
CA VAL A 329 9.96 -0.04 -16.58
C VAL A 329 10.15 1.34 -15.95
N GLY A 330 11.37 1.79 -15.83
CA GLY A 330 11.77 3.05 -15.23
C GLY A 330 13.24 3.05 -14.88
N PHE A 331 13.64 3.92 -13.95
CA PHE A 331 15.03 4.05 -13.52
C PHE A 331 15.13 4.04 -12.00
N ILE A 332 16.28 3.55 -11.51
CA ILE A 332 16.66 3.56 -10.10
C ILE A 332 17.61 4.74 -9.86
N ALA A 333 17.39 5.48 -8.78
CA ALA A 333 18.23 6.58 -8.32
C ALA A 333 18.72 6.33 -6.88
N GLU A 334 19.85 6.89 -6.49
CA GLU A 334 20.18 6.99 -5.08
C GLU A 334 19.28 8.06 -4.40
N PRO A 335 19.03 7.97 -3.07
CA PRO A 335 18.16 8.91 -2.36
C PRO A 335 18.82 10.28 -2.15
N GLU A 336 19.23 10.88 -3.27
CA GLU A 336 19.91 12.17 -3.36
C GLU A 336 19.31 13.02 -4.48
N PRO A 337 19.12 14.33 -4.31
CA PRO A 337 18.46 15.20 -5.29
C PRO A 337 19.08 15.11 -6.69
N ARG A 338 20.40 15.09 -6.79
CA ARG A 338 21.10 15.03 -8.07
C ARG A 338 20.86 13.70 -8.80
N SER A 339 20.95 12.59 -8.09
CA SER A 339 20.70 11.26 -8.66
C SER A 339 19.25 11.11 -9.14
N ILE A 340 18.28 11.65 -8.38
CA ILE A 340 16.88 11.70 -8.77
C ILE A 340 16.70 12.54 -10.03
N ALA A 341 17.31 13.73 -10.09
CA ALA A 341 17.27 14.60 -11.26
C ALA A 341 17.86 13.90 -12.50
N ASP A 342 19.02 13.26 -12.37
CA ASP A 342 19.67 12.52 -13.45
C ASP A 342 18.79 11.38 -13.98
N ALA A 343 18.14 10.61 -13.10
CA ALA A 343 17.21 9.53 -13.48
C ALA A 343 15.97 10.07 -14.22
N ILE A 344 15.40 11.18 -13.75
CA ILE A 344 14.27 11.86 -14.40
C ILE A 344 14.70 12.34 -15.80
N LEU A 345 15.80 13.04 -15.92
CA LEU A 345 16.30 13.54 -17.20
C LEU A 345 16.61 12.40 -18.17
N ARG A 346 17.22 11.31 -17.68
CA ARG A 346 17.47 10.11 -18.46
C ARG A 346 16.17 9.52 -19.03
N PHE A 347 15.09 9.50 -18.24
CA PHE A 347 13.78 9.01 -18.69
C PHE A 347 13.25 9.84 -19.88
N PHE A 348 13.35 11.16 -19.85
CA PHE A 348 12.87 12.02 -20.90
C PHE A 348 13.77 12.11 -22.14
N GLN A 349 14.93 11.41 -22.17
CA GLN A 349 15.71 11.29 -23.40
C GLN A 349 14.98 10.46 -24.45
N PRO A 350 15.10 10.79 -25.73
CA PRO A 350 14.52 9.99 -26.79
C PRO A 350 14.96 8.53 -26.72
N ASN A 351 14.00 7.61 -26.79
CA ASN A 351 14.25 6.17 -26.78
C ASN A 351 15.02 5.64 -25.54
N SER A 352 14.87 6.30 -24.40
CA SER A 352 15.58 5.97 -23.14
C SER A 352 15.28 4.55 -22.66
N ILE A 353 14.07 4.03 -22.90
CA ILE A 353 13.66 2.66 -22.59
C ILE A 353 12.96 2.06 -23.82
N PRO A 354 13.67 1.28 -24.65
CA PRO A 354 13.05 0.62 -25.79
C PRO A 354 11.94 -0.35 -25.37
N GLY A 355 10.77 -0.25 -26.02
CA GLY A 355 9.62 -1.12 -25.74
C GLY A 355 9.00 -0.91 -24.33
N LEU A 356 9.14 0.27 -23.76
CA LEU A 356 8.70 0.61 -22.39
C LEU A 356 7.30 0.10 -22.06
N HIS A 357 6.30 0.40 -22.88
CA HIS A 357 4.93 -0.02 -22.64
C HIS A 357 4.80 -1.56 -22.54
N GLN A 358 5.40 -2.30 -23.49
CA GLN A 358 5.37 -3.76 -23.45
C GLN A 358 6.14 -4.33 -22.24
N ASN A 359 7.22 -3.66 -21.83
CA ASN A 359 7.96 -4.06 -20.65
C ASN A 359 7.10 -3.89 -19.39
N ILE A 360 6.35 -2.78 -19.27
CA ILE A 360 5.42 -2.53 -18.15
C ILE A 360 4.33 -3.60 -18.13
N LEU A 361 3.71 -3.92 -19.27
CA LEU A 361 2.69 -4.97 -19.37
C LEU A 361 3.22 -6.35 -18.96
N ASN A 362 4.45 -6.67 -19.33
CA ASN A 362 5.06 -7.95 -18.97
C ASN A 362 5.41 -8.02 -17.48
N GLU A 363 5.89 -6.92 -16.91
CA GLU A 363 6.20 -6.83 -15.47
C GLU A 363 4.93 -6.93 -14.64
N LYS A 364 3.87 -6.20 -15.04
CA LYS A 364 2.53 -6.19 -14.43
C LYS A 364 1.97 -7.60 -14.20
N LYS A 365 2.20 -8.55 -15.13
CA LYS A 365 1.73 -9.94 -15.03
C LYS A 365 2.24 -10.71 -13.80
N LYS A 366 3.34 -10.26 -13.20
CA LYS A 366 3.92 -10.90 -12.01
C LYS A 366 3.14 -10.60 -10.71
N TYR A 367 2.29 -9.58 -10.73
CA TYR A 367 1.63 -9.02 -9.54
C TYR A 367 0.12 -9.29 -9.55
N THR A 368 -0.29 -10.51 -9.89
CA THR A 368 -1.72 -10.87 -9.94
C THR A 368 -2.26 -11.24 -8.56
N TRP A 369 -3.54 -10.95 -8.32
CA TRP A 369 -4.25 -11.36 -7.11
C TRP A 369 -4.38 -12.88 -6.99
N GLU A 370 -4.50 -13.59 -8.11
CA GLU A 370 -4.51 -15.06 -8.14
C GLU A 370 -3.21 -15.64 -7.58
N THR A 371 -2.06 -15.11 -8.01
CA THR A 371 -0.76 -15.52 -7.48
C THR A 371 -0.65 -15.25 -5.98
N PHE A 372 -1.10 -14.06 -5.54
CA PHE A 372 -1.07 -13.68 -4.14
C PHE A 372 -1.92 -14.61 -3.27
N THR A 373 -3.19 -14.81 -3.63
CA THR A 373 -4.11 -15.68 -2.89
C THR A 373 -3.65 -17.13 -2.90
N LYS A 374 -3.11 -17.63 -4.02
CA LYS A 374 -2.54 -18.99 -4.12
C LYS A 374 -1.41 -19.18 -3.10
N VAL A 375 -0.43 -18.28 -3.05
CA VAL A 375 0.68 -18.36 -2.08
C VAL A 375 0.15 -18.30 -0.65
N MET A 376 -0.83 -17.45 -0.38
CA MET A 376 -1.45 -17.31 0.94
C MET A 376 -2.16 -18.59 1.37
N MET A 377 -2.91 -19.25 0.47
CA MET A 377 -3.58 -20.53 0.76
C MET A 377 -2.57 -21.66 0.95
N GLU A 378 -1.56 -21.75 0.12
CA GLU A 378 -0.46 -22.74 0.25
C GLU A 378 0.31 -22.56 1.56
N ALA A 379 0.45 -21.34 2.05
CA ALA A 379 1.12 -21.05 3.33
C ALA A 379 0.42 -21.70 4.53
N VAL A 380 -0.91 -21.80 4.49
CA VAL A 380 -1.74 -22.32 5.58
C VAL A 380 -2.07 -23.80 5.45
N PHE A 381 -2.43 -24.20 4.23
CA PHE A 381 -2.97 -25.54 3.98
C PHE A 381 -1.95 -26.48 3.32
N GLY A 382 -0.78 -25.97 2.93
CA GLY A 382 0.21 -26.69 2.13
C GLY A 382 -0.14 -26.69 0.64
N LYS A 383 0.81 -27.12 -0.19
CA LYS A 383 0.53 -27.29 -1.62
C LYS A 383 -0.54 -28.37 -1.80
N PRO A 384 -1.51 -28.18 -2.71
CA PRO A 384 -2.42 -29.25 -3.07
C PRO A 384 -1.59 -30.49 -3.44
N LYS A 385 -1.96 -31.65 -2.91
CA LYS A 385 -1.34 -32.91 -3.36
C LYS A 385 -1.66 -33.06 -4.86
N PRO A 386 -0.67 -33.48 -5.67
CA PRO A 386 -0.86 -33.67 -7.10
C PRO A 386 -1.95 -34.68 -7.43
#